data_77959c532be99422b668518259fb7022
#
_entry.id   77959c532be99422b668518259fb7022
#
_cell.length_a   1.000
_cell.length_b   1.000
_cell.length_c   1.000
_cell.angle_alpha   90.00
_cell.angle_beta   90.00
_cell.angle_gamma   90.00
#
_symmetry.space_group_name_H-M   'P 1'
#
loop_
_entity.id
_entity.type
_entity.pdbx_description
1 polymer ?
#
loop_
_entity_poly.entity_id
_entity_poly.type
_entity_poly.pdbx_seq_one_letter_code
_entity_poly.pdbx_strand_id
1 'polypeptide(L)'
;MYKRIFVPIDGSSAANLGLREALRLARQHGASVCLFHAVEESFVTSAGVAVMSPDELSKAFRDAGREILAKAEALARRWGVRARAVLGDPETGPVADAIIREAKRCKADLIVMGTHGRRGVRRLVMGSDAEQVLRETTVPVLMVRGATPRARRKASR
;
A
#
# COMPACT_ATOMS: atom_id res chain seq x y z
N MET A 1 1.86 19.29 12.05
CA MET A 1 2.39 18.06 12.67
C MET A 1 1.39 16.96 12.45
N TYR A 2 1.77 15.88 11.72
CA TYR A 2 0.87 14.78 11.39
C TYR A 2 0.54 13.96 12.64
N LYS A 3 -0.74 13.54 12.77
CA LYS A 3 -1.25 12.74 13.89
C LYS A 3 -1.69 11.33 13.48
N ARG A 4 -2.18 11.19 12.25
CA ARG A 4 -2.69 9.93 11.68
C ARG A 4 -2.22 9.77 10.25
N ILE A 5 -1.31 8.84 10.05
CA ILE A 5 -0.72 8.55 8.74
C ILE A 5 -1.41 7.30 8.17
N PHE A 6 -1.96 7.41 6.97
CA PHE A 6 -2.58 6.29 6.25
C PHE A 6 -1.59 5.70 5.25
N VAL A 7 -1.48 4.37 5.22
CA VAL A 7 -0.52 3.66 4.39
C VAL A 7 -1.20 2.52 3.65
N PRO A 8 -1.52 2.67 2.36
CA PRO A 8 -1.95 1.55 1.53
C PRO A 8 -0.75 0.64 1.24
N ILE A 9 -0.92 -0.66 1.46
CA ILE A 9 0.10 -1.69 1.28
C ILE A 9 -0.43 -2.87 0.48
N ASP A 10 0.36 -3.33 -0.49
CA ASP A 10 0.03 -4.46 -1.36
C ASP A 10 1.11 -5.57 -1.33
N GLY A 11 2.11 -5.42 -0.45
CA GLY A 11 3.25 -6.32 -0.35
C GLY A 11 4.37 -6.03 -1.35
N SER A 12 4.21 -5.07 -2.27
CA SER A 12 5.26 -4.69 -3.21
C SER A 12 6.46 -4.02 -2.51
N SER A 13 7.60 -4.00 -3.20
CA SER A 13 8.80 -3.32 -2.70
C SER A 13 8.58 -1.81 -2.51
N ALA A 14 7.84 -1.18 -3.41
CA ALA A 14 7.52 0.25 -3.33
C ALA A 14 6.58 0.56 -2.15
N ALA A 15 5.54 -0.25 -1.93
CA ALA A 15 4.66 -0.11 -0.78
C ALA A 15 5.41 -0.33 0.54
N ASN A 16 6.34 -1.28 0.58
CA ASN A 16 7.19 -1.51 1.76
C ASN A 16 8.14 -0.34 2.04
N LEU A 17 8.64 0.36 1.02
CA LEU A 17 9.40 1.60 1.20
C LEU A 17 8.51 2.72 1.74
N GLY A 18 7.30 2.86 1.19
CA GLY A 18 6.29 3.78 1.72
C GLY A 18 5.99 3.53 3.19
N LEU A 19 5.79 2.26 3.57
CA LEU A 19 5.58 1.88 4.97
C LEU A 19 6.75 2.29 5.87
N ARG A 20 7.99 2.03 5.47
CA ARG A 20 9.17 2.42 6.26
C ARG A 20 9.25 3.94 6.46
N GLU A 21 8.97 4.71 5.42
CA GLU A 21 8.96 6.17 5.49
C GLU A 21 7.83 6.68 6.40
N ALA A 22 6.63 6.09 6.29
CA ALA A 22 5.51 6.39 7.17
C ALA A 22 5.83 6.10 8.65
N LEU A 23 6.48 4.97 8.94
CA LEU A 23 6.90 4.63 10.30
C LEU A 23 7.97 5.59 10.84
N ARG A 24 8.90 6.03 9.98
CA ARG A 24 9.91 7.05 10.35
C ARG A 24 9.23 8.36 10.73
N LEU A 25 8.31 8.85 9.92
CA LEU A 25 7.53 10.05 10.19
C LEU A 25 6.65 9.89 11.44
N ALA A 26 5.95 8.76 11.56
CA ALA A 26 5.09 8.49 12.70
C ALA A 26 5.88 8.54 14.02
N ARG A 27 7.06 7.94 14.04
CA ARG A 27 7.94 7.98 15.22
C ARG A 27 8.39 9.40 15.56
N GLN A 28 8.75 10.21 14.57
CA GLN A 28 9.19 11.59 14.77
C GLN A 28 8.07 12.52 15.28
N HIS A 29 6.84 12.28 14.81
CA HIS A 29 5.68 13.12 15.14
C HIS A 29 4.82 12.58 16.28
N GLY A 30 5.09 11.39 16.80
CA GLY A 30 4.21 10.71 17.76
C GLY A 30 2.86 10.30 17.15
N ALA A 31 2.82 10.13 15.82
CA ALA A 31 1.63 9.78 15.07
C ALA A 31 1.26 8.31 15.21
N SER A 32 0.01 7.98 14.94
CA SER A 32 -0.45 6.60 14.70
C SER A 32 -0.52 6.31 13.20
N VAL A 33 -0.43 5.02 12.83
CA VAL A 33 -0.50 4.57 11.45
C VAL A 33 -1.75 3.72 11.23
N CYS A 34 -2.48 4.00 10.15
CA CYS A 34 -3.55 3.16 9.64
C CYS A 34 -3.01 2.42 8.40
N LEU A 35 -2.82 1.10 8.52
CA LEU A 35 -2.37 0.21 7.46
C LEU A 35 -3.59 -0.31 6.71
N PHE A 36 -3.60 -0.22 5.41
CA PHE A 36 -4.72 -0.65 4.58
C PHE A 36 -4.27 -1.57 3.45
N HIS A 37 -4.98 -2.68 3.27
CA HIS A 37 -4.81 -3.56 2.12
C HIS A 37 -6.13 -3.71 1.39
N ALA A 38 -6.18 -3.32 0.11
CA ALA A 38 -7.34 -3.56 -0.75
C ALA A 38 -7.33 -5.01 -1.24
N VAL A 39 -8.43 -5.73 -1.08
CA VAL A 39 -8.61 -7.06 -1.67
C VAL A 39 -9.09 -6.88 -3.10
N GLU A 40 -8.26 -7.25 -4.08
CA GLU A 40 -8.61 -7.21 -5.52
C GLU A 40 -9.07 -8.60 -5.97
N GLU A 41 -10.34 -8.76 -6.28
CA GLU A 41 -10.88 -9.99 -6.88
C GLU A 41 -10.78 -10.01 -8.42
N SER A 42 -10.51 -8.88 -9.07
CA SER A 42 -10.47 -8.74 -10.53
C SER A 42 -9.35 -9.55 -11.23
N PHE A 43 -8.41 -10.11 -10.49
CA PHE A 43 -7.32 -10.95 -11.03
C PHE A 43 -7.78 -12.33 -11.49
N VAL A 44 -8.98 -12.75 -11.10
CA VAL A 44 -9.48 -14.14 -11.26
C VAL A 44 -9.81 -14.48 -12.68
N THR A 45 -10.33 -13.53 -13.45
CA THR A 45 -10.81 -13.77 -14.82
C THR A 45 -9.69 -13.86 -15.86
N SER A 46 -8.50 -13.34 -15.55
CA SER A 46 -7.39 -13.26 -16.51
C SER A 46 -6.41 -14.44 -16.46
N ALA A 47 -6.41 -15.24 -15.40
CA ALA A 47 -5.37 -16.26 -15.17
C ALA A 47 -5.79 -17.70 -15.50
N GLY A 48 -7.03 -17.97 -15.96
CA GLY A 48 -7.46 -19.30 -16.39
C GLY A 48 -7.40 -20.39 -15.30
N VAL A 49 -7.43 -20.04 -14.02
CA VAL A 49 -7.38 -20.99 -12.89
C VAL A 49 -8.79 -21.52 -12.62
N ALA A 50 -9.23 -22.46 -13.45
CA ALA A 50 -10.56 -23.10 -13.40
C ALA A 50 -10.68 -24.20 -12.32
N VAL A 51 -9.91 -24.16 -11.23
CA VAL A 51 -9.85 -25.28 -10.25
C VAL A 51 -10.39 -24.90 -8.87
N MET A 52 -10.60 -23.62 -8.57
CA MET A 52 -11.12 -23.16 -7.26
C MET A 52 -12.50 -22.54 -7.40
N SER A 53 -13.37 -22.76 -6.42
CA SER A 53 -14.65 -22.06 -6.35
C SER A 53 -14.42 -20.54 -6.08
N PRO A 54 -15.36 -19.66 -6.48
CA PRO A 54 -15.26 -18.23 -6.19
C PRO A 54 -15.04 -17.92 -4.70
N ASP A 55 -15.68 -18.69 -3.82
CA ASP A 55 -15.56 -18.51 -2.36
C ASP A 55 -14.17 -18.90 -1.84
N GLU A 56 -13.61 -20.01 -2.32
CA GLU A 56 -12.25 -20.44 -1.95
C GLU A 56 -11.21 -19.42 -2.42
N LEU A 57 -11.41 -18.85 -3.58
CA LEU A 57 -10.53 -17.85 -4.16
C LEU A 57 -10.62 -16.51 -3.41
N SER A 58 -11.84 -16.05 -3.11
CA SER A 58 -12.07 -14.87 -2.27
C SER A 58 -11.42 -15.04 -0.89
N LYS A 59 -11.57 -16.21 -0.27
CA LYS A 59 -10.92 -16.55 1.00
C LYS A 59 -9.39 -16.50 0.86
N ALA A 60 -8.81 -17.06 -0.18
CA ALA A 60 -7.37 -17.06 -0.40
C ALA A 60 -6.81 -15.63 -0.53
N PHE A 61 -7.50 -14.73 -1.26
CA PHE A 61 -7.09 -13.32 -1.35
C PHE A 61 -7.18 -12.60 -0.01
N ARG A 62 -8.23 -12.83 0.76
CA ARG A 62 -8.38 -12.24 2.09
C ARG A 62 -7.29 -12.74 3.04
N ASP A 63 -6.96 -14.01 3.01
CA ASP A 63 -5.91 -14.59 3.84
C ASP A 63 -4.53 -14.04 3.47
N ALA A 64 -4.22 -13.90 2.18
CA ALA A 64 -3.01 -13.24 1.70
C ALA A 64 -2.94 -11.76 2.15
N GLY A 65 -4.05 -11.03 2.08
CA GLY A 65 -4.15 -9.66 2.57
C GLY A 65 -3.91 -9.55 4.08
N ARG A 66 -4.47 -10.46 4.86
CA ARG A 66 -4.22 -10.52 6.31
C ARG A 66 -2.75 -10.77 6.63
N GLU A 67 -2.09 -11.64 5.86
CA GLU A 67 -0.64 -11.90 6.04
C GLU A 67 0.21 -10.66 5.75
N ILE A 68 -0.10 -9.91 4.67
CA ILE A 68 0.57 -8.64 4.35
C ILE A 68 0.39 -7.65 5.49
N LEU A 69 -0.83 -7.49 5.99
CA LEU A 69 -1.14 -6.59 7.11
C LEU A 69 -0.44 -7.01 8.39
N ALA A 70 -0.42 -8.29 8.71
CA ALA A 70 0.24 -8.82 9.91
C ALA A 70 1.76 -8.55 9.90
N LYS A 71 2.42 -8.71 8.74
CA LYS A 71 3.84 -8.35 8.55
C LYS A 71 4.09 -6.86 8.77
N ALA A 72 3.21 -6.01 8.25
CA ALA A 72 3.31 -4.56 8.40
C ALA A 72 3.08 -4.11 9.85
N GLU A 73 2.09 -4.68 10.55
CA GLU A 73 1.88 -4.42 11.99
C GLU A 73 3.06 -4.86 12.85
N ALA A 74 3.62 -6.04 12.54
CA ALA A 74 4.82 -6.51 13.24
C ALA A 74 5.99 -5.55 13.05
N LEU A 75 6.16 -4.99 11.85
CA LEU A 75 7.16 -3.97 11.60
C LEU A 75 6.88 -2.69 12.40
N ALA A 76 5.63 -2.21 12.42
CA ALA A 76 5.24 -1.03 13.19
C ALA A 76 5.52 -1.21 14.70
N ARG A 77 5.18 -2.37 15.28
CA ARG A 77 5.51 -2.71 16.67
C ARG A 77 7.01 -2.65 16.94
N ARG A 78 7.84 -3.19 16.04
CA ARG A 78 9.32 -3.13 16.17
C ARG A 78 9.87 -1.71 16.15
N TRP A 79 9.16 -0.78 15.50
CA TRP A 79 9.52 0.63 15.45
C TRP A 79 8.92 1.44 16.62
N GLY A 80 8.13 0.81 17.49
CA GLY A 80 7.44 1.47 18.60
C GLY A 80 6.30 2.40 18.14
N VAL A 81 5.73 2.14 16.95
CA VAL A 81 4.67 2.94 16.35
C VAL A 81 3.32 2.22 16.55
N ARG A 82 2.32 2.97 17.04
CA ARG A 82 0.95 2.45 17.12
C ARG A 82 0.37 2.32 15.72
N ALA A 83 -0.04 1.11 15.36
CA ALA A 83 -0.65 0.83 14.06
C ALA A 83 -1.97 0.09 14.22
N ARG A 84 -2.90 0.35 13.30
CA ARG A 84 -4.16 -0.38 13.11
C ARG A 84 -4.21 -0.89 11.68
N ALA A 85 -4.45 -2.19 11.51
CA ALA A 85 -4.64 -2.81 10.20
C ALA A 85 -6.13 -2.81 9.80
N VAL A 86 -6.37 -2.56 8.52
CA VAL A 86 -7.70 -2.60 7.89
C VAL A 86 -7.59 -3.38 6.60
N LEU A 87 -8.31 -4.48 6.52
CA LEU A 87 -8.51 -5.23 5.28
C LEU A 87 -9.71 -4.64 4.54
N GLY A 88 -9.50 -4.23 3.29
CA GLY A 88 -10.56 -3.69 2.44
C GLY A 88 -11.58 -4.75 2.05
N ASP A 89 -12.79 -4.30 1.73
CA ASP A 89 -13.84 -5.16 1.19
C ASP A 89 -13.72 -5.22 -0.34
N PRO A 90 -13.72 -6.41 -0.97
CA PRO A 90 -13.63 -6.55 -2.43
C PRO A 90 -14.81 -5.91 -3.19
N GLU A 91 -15.96 -5.75 -2.54
CA GLU A 91 -17.16 -5.16 -3.17
C GLU A 91 -17.11 -3.63 -3.30
N THR A 92 -16.03 -2.99 -2.91
CA THR A 92 -15.96 -1.52 -2.78
C THR A 92 -15.48 -0.77 -4.02
N GLY A 93 -15.37 -1.40 -5.19
CA GLY A 93 -15.00 -0.76 -6.46
C GLY A 93 -13.48 -0.58 -6.65
N PRO A 94 -13.03 0.41 -7.45
CA PRO A 94 -11.62 0.63 -7.73
C PRO A 94 -10.77 0.80 -6.49
N VAL A 95 -9.54 0.27 -6.53
CA VAL A 95 -8.58 0.32 -5.40
C VAL A 95 -8.32 1.75 -4.92
N ALA A 96 -8.20 2.69 -5.85
CA ALA A 96 -7.99 4.10 -5.51
C ALA A 96 -9.15 4.69 -4.70
N ASP A 97 -10.40 4.36 -5.05
CA ASP A 97 -11.58 4.82 -4.32
C ASP A 97 -11.63 4.23 -2.92
N ALA A 98 -11.28 2.94 -2.79
CA ALA A 98 -11.18 2.27 -1.50
C ALA A 98 -10.11 2.94 -0.61
N ILE A 99 -8.95 3.28 -1.17
CA ILE A 99 -7.87 4.01 -0.48
C ILE A 99 -8.37 5.37 0.03
N ILE A 100 -9.00 6.16 -0.84
CA ILE A 100 -9.48 7.51 -0.49
C ILE A 100 -10.56 7.44 0.59
N ARG A 101 -11.52 6.53 0.43
CA ARG A 101 -12.60 6.32 1.38
C ARG A 101 -12.07 5.91 2.76
N GLU A 102 -11.17 4.93 2.79
CA GLU A 102 -10.65 4.42 4.05
C GLU A 102 -9.69 5.40 4.73
N ALA A 103 -8.92 6.18 3.97
CA ALA A 103 -8.12 7.28 4.50
C ALA A 103 -9.01 8.33 5.22
N LYS A 104 -10.17 8.66 4.66
CA LYS A 104 -11.17 9.53 5.30
C LYS A 104 -11.75 8.89 6.57
N ARG A 105 -12.10 7.60 6.56
CA ARG A 105 -12.62 6.85 7.73
C ARG A 105 -11.58 6.79 8.86
N CYS A 106 -10.32 6.62 8.52
CA CYS A 106 -9.21 6.69 9.47
C CYS A 106 -8.93 8.13 9.97
N LYS A 107 -9.62 9.13 9.40
CA LYS A 107 -9.36 10.57 9.65
C LYS A 107 -7.88 10.89 9.45
N ALA A 108 -7.31 10.37 8.38
CA ALA A 108 -5.90 10.57 8.05
C ALA A 108 -5.61 12.04 7.72
N ASP A 109 -4.46 12.52 8.17
CA ASP A 109 -3.94 13.84 7.84
C ASP A 109 -2.72 13.78 6.90
N LEU A 110 -2.28 12.56 6.58
CA LEU A 110 -1.28 12.27 5.55
C LEU A 110 -1.52 10.87 4.98
N ILE A 111 -1.46 10.73 3.66
CA ILE A 111 -1.33 9.43 2.97
C ILE A 111 0.13 9.25 2.57
N VAL A 112 0.74 8.11 2.88
CA VAL A 112 2.09 7.75 2.42
C VAL A 112 1.99 6.49 1.59
N MET A 113 2.38 6.55 0.33
CA MET A 113 2.29 5.40 -0.57
C MET A 113 3.46 5.29 -1.54
N GLY A 114 3.71 4.10 -2.03
CA GLY A 114 4.68 3.86 -3.08
C GLY A 114 4.21 4.40 -4.43
N THR A 115 5.14 4.83 -5.28
CA THR A 115 4.82 5.28 -6.64
C THR A 115 4.33 4.17 -7.58
N HIS A 116 4.54 2.89 -7.21
CA HIS A 116 4.17 1.71 -8.00
C HIS A 116 3.64 0.64 -7.06
N GLY A 117 2.65 -0.12 -7.51
CA GLY A 117 2.15 -1.30 -6.84
C GLY A 117 2.74 -2.61 -7.41
N ARG A 118 2.03 -3.73 -7.21
CA ARG A 118 2.40 -5.09 -7.67
C ARG A 118 2.67 -5.18 -9.17
N ARG A 119 2.01 -4.37 -9.99
CA ARG A 119 2.14 -4.32 -11.46
C ARG A 119 3.35 -3.51 -11.94
N GLY A 120 4.24 -3.10 -11.03
CA GLY A 120 5.35 -2.19 -11.26
C GLY A 120 6.12 -2.44 -12.56
N VAL A 121 5.85 -1.59 -13.56
CA VAL A 121 6.65 -1.54 -14.79
C VAL A 121 7.96 -0.83 -14.48
N ARG A 122 9.09 -1.37 -14.94
CA ARG A 122 10.46 -0.84 -14.75
C ARG A 122 10.70 0.58 -15.30
N ARG A 123 9.67 1.27 -15.76
CA ARG A 123 9.76 2.61 -16.34
C ARG A 123 9.11 3.63 -15.41
N LEU A 124 9.57 4.84 -15.45
CA LEU A 124 9.23 6.07 -14.72
C LEU A 124 7.73 6.47 -14.67
N VAL A 125 6.81 5.55 -14.81
CA VAL A 125 5.37 5.81 -14.87
C VAL A 125 4.77 5.52 -13.50
N MET A 126 4.08 6.49 -12.94
CA MET A 126 3.27 6.34 -11.72
C MET A 126 2.20 5.26 -11.96
N GLY A 127 1.92 4.42 -10.96
CA GLY A 127 0.83 3.45 -11.04
C GLY A 127 -0.53 4.15 -11.11
N SER A 128 -1.49 3.55 -11.84
CA SER A 128 -2.84 4.11 -12.03
C SER A 128 -3.53 4.47 -10.73
N ASP A 129 -3.47 3.58 -9.73
CA ASP A 129 -4.10 3.83 -8.42
C ASP A 129 -3.44 4.99 -7.68
N ALA A 130 -2.09 5.08 -7.76
CA ALA A 130 -1.35 6.17 -7.13
C ALA A 130 -1.65 7.53 -7.80
N GLU A 131 -1.79 7.54 -9.12
CA GLU A 131 -2.18 8.73 -9.88
C GLU A 131 -3.60 9.16 -9.54
N GLN A 132 -4.55 8.22 -9.50
CA GLN A 132 -5.94 8.50 -9.18
C GLN A 132 -6.07 9.01 -7.74
N VAL A 133 -5.43 8.37 -6.77
CA VAL A 133 -5.41 8.84 -5.37
C VAL A 133 -4.89 10.27 -5.30
N LEU A 134 -3.76 10.57 -5.96
CA LEU A 134 -3.17 11.90 -5.94
C LEU A 134 -4.10 12.97 -6.54
N ARG A 135 -4.85 12.62 -7.58
CA ARG A 135 -5.78 13.55 -8.26
C ARG A 135 -7.05 13.80 -7.46
N GLU A 136 -7.56 12.81 -6.74
CA GLU A 136 -8.93 12.86 -6.19
C GLU A 136 -8.99 13.03 -4.67
N THR A 137 -7.88 12.76 -3.95
CA THR A 137 -7.87 12.94 -2.50
C THR A 137 -7.71 14.41 -2.10
N THR A 138 -8.35 14.77 -0.99
CA THR A 138 -8.13 16.06 -0.31
C THR A 138 -7.10 15.98 0.79
N VAL A 139 -6.63 14.75 1.12
CA VAL A 139 -5.59 14.53 2.14
C VAL A 139 -4.22 14.69 1.48
N PRO A 140 -3.24 15.38 2.10
CA PRO A 140 -1.88 15.43 1.60
C PRO A 140 -1.31 14.05 1.32
N VAL A 141 -0.58 13.89 0.20
CA VAL A 141 0.02 12.62 -0.23
C VAL A 141 1.53 12.72 -0.32
N LEU A 142 2.22 11.84 0.37
CA LEU A 142 3.66 11.64 0.22
C LEU A 142 3.91 10.39 -0.64
N MET A 143 4.46 10.63 -1.84
CA MET A 143 4.83 9.57 -2.75
C MET A 143 6.27 9.11 -2.50
N VAL A 144 6.46 7.83 -2.22
CA VAL A 144 7.78 7.24 -1.96
C VAL A 144 8.24 6.44 -3.17
N ARG A 145 9.34 6.87 -3.76
CA ARG A 145 9.94 6.20 -4.92
C ARG A 145 10.95 5.16 -4.46
N GLY A 146 10.91 3.97 -5.04
CA GLY A 146 11.98 2.99 -4.90
C GLY A 146 13.29 3.53 -5.52
N ALA A 147 14.42 3.31 -4.85
CA ALA A 147 15.71 3.63 -5.43
C ALA A 147 15.88 2.84 -6.73
N THR A 148 16.03 3.53 -7.86
CA THR A 148 16.51 2.90 -9.10
C THR A 148 17.89 2.34 -8.80
N PRO A 149 18.21 1.06 -9.09
CA PRO A 149 19.56 0.56 -8.95
C PRO A 149 20.47 1.49 -9.78
N ARG A 150 21.36 2.21 -9.11
CA ARG A 150 22.41 2.97 -9.81
C ARG A 150 23.13 1.97 -10.70
N ALA A 151 23.03 2.14 -12.01
CA ALA A 151 23.88 1.43 -12.95
C ALA A 151 25.33 1.61 -12.44
N ARG A 152 25.96 0.51 -12.05
CA ARG A 152 27.39 0.50 -11.72
C ARG A 152 28.09 1.08 -12.95
N ARG A 153 28.55 2.34 -12.86
CA ARG A 153 29.50 2.87 -13.84
C ARG A 153 30.70 1.89 -13.80
N LYS A 154 30.80 1.07 -14.83
CA LYS A 154 32.04 0.36 -15.09
C LYS A 154 33.13 1.45 -15.21
N ALA A 155 34.00 1.51 -14.22
CA ALA A 155 35.26 2.20 -14.38
C ALA A 155 36.02 1.38 -15.42
N SER A 156 36.05 1.86 -16.67
CA SER A 156 36.99 1.38 -17.68
C SER A 156 38.33 1.98 -17.34
N ARG A 157 39.27 1.13 -17.01
CA ARG A 157 40.69 1.41 -17.10
C ARG A 157 41.14 1.17 -18.54
#